data_d800c9eb94ff92b82a21542ae1cf858c
#
_entry.id   d800c9eb94ff92b82a21542ae1cf858c
#
_cell.length_a   1.000
_cell.length_b   1.000
_cell.length_c   1.000
_cell.angle_alpha   90.00
_cell.angle_beta   90.00
_cell.angle_gamma   90.00
#
_symmetry.space_group_name_H-M   'P 1'
#
loop_
_entity.id
_entity.type
_entity.pdbx_description
1 polymer ?
#
loop_
_entity_poly.entity_id
_entity_poly.type
_entity_poly.pdbx_seq_one_letter_code
_entity_poly.pdbx_strand_id
1 'polypeptide(L)'
;DGECIFGQHSAAQTHLEGQGVGLGDVFVFFGLFAEEETGEPHHRIFGYLRVEEMIPLAGGAPADLVALRHPHALAMHSANDVIWRGEGRTAKRAGESLRLTVPGGPPSLWKRPEWLKRGGLSYHDREDRWLHGKRLRSVARGQEFVADIGRRQAPREWLARVIDEIKAS
;
A
#
# COMPACT_ATOMS: atom_id res chain seq x y z
N ASP A 1 3.32 -18.72 -4.11
CA ASP A 1 2.69 -17.71 -3.28
C ASP A 1 3.36 -17.73 -1.94
N GLY A 2 3.85 -16.59 -1.50
CA GLY A 2 4.63 -16.46 -0.29
C GLY A 2 3.82 -15.84 0.83
N GLU A 3 4.26 -16.10 2.05
CA GLU A 3 3.84 -15.35 3.21
C GLU A 3 4.47 -13.95 3.15
N CYS A 4 3.67 -12.93 3.40
CA CYS A 4 4.11 -11.54 3.53
C CYS A 4 3.85 -11.06 4.95
N ILE A 5 4.80 -10.29 5.48
CA ILE A 5 4.74 -9.75 6.84
C ILE A 5 5.03 -8.26 6.75
N PHE A 6 4.18 -7.45 7.38
CA PHE A 6 4.30 -5.99 7.41
C PHE A 6 4.06 -5.48 8.81
N GLY A 7 4.97 -4.70 9.36
CA GLY A 7 4.83 -4.07 10.67
C GLY A 7 4.40 -2.61 10.55
N GLN A 8 3.52 -2.17 11.46
CA GLN A 8 3.10 -0.78 11.55
C GLN A 8 2.89 -0.35 12.99
N HIS A 9 3.12 0.93 13.29
CA HIS A 9 3.04 1.47 14.63
C HIS A 9 2.62 2.95 14.66
N SER A 10 2.43 3.49 15.85
CA SER A 10 2.18 4.92 16.11
C SER A 10 1.02 5.50 15.29
N ALA A 11 1.17 6.70 14.73
CA ALA A 11 0.11 7.42 14.01
C ALA A 11 -0.40 6.67 12.77
N ALA A 12 0.48 5.95 12.07
CA ALA A 12 0.10 5.16 10.90
C ALA A 12 -0.81 3.99 11.29
N GLN A 13 -0.46 3.25 12.34
CA GLN A 13 -1.31 2.18 12.88
C GLN A 13 -2.64 2.74 13.39
N THR A 14 -2.64 3.84 14.13
CA THR A 14 -3.88 4.51 14.58
C THR A 14 -4.77 4.92 13.40
N HIS A 15 -4.17 5.36 12.29
CA HIS A 15 -4.92 5.70 11.08
C HIS A 15 -5.58 4.46 10.46
N LEU A 16 -4.86 3.35 10.32
CA LEU A 16 -5.40 2.09 9.80
C LEU A 16 -6.57 1.59 10.65
N GLU A 17 -6.42 1.61 11.97
CA GLU A 17 -7.48 1.25 12.93
C GLU A 17 -8.71 2.16 12.78
N GLY A 18 -8.48 3.48 12.73
CA GLY A 18 -9.56 4.46 12.56
C GLY A 18 -10.30 4.35 11.23
N GLN A 19 -9.66 3.79 10.21
CA GLN A 19 -10.26 3.48 8.91
C GLN A 19 -10.90 2.09 8.85
N GLY A 20 -10.80 1.30 9.92
CA GLY A 20 -11.37 -0.05 10.01
C GLY A 20 -10.64 -1.11 9.20
N VAL A 21 -9.36 -0.88 8.89
CA VAL A 21 -8.54 -1.87 8.18
C VAL A 21 -8.37 -3.12 9.03
N GLY A 22 -8.56 -4.30 8.43
CA GLY A 22 -8.55 -5.57 9.13
C GLY A 22 -8.43 -6.80 8.23
N LEU A 23 -8.89 -7.94 8.76
CA LEU A 23 -8.82 -9.23 8.05
C LEU A 23 -9.55 -9.18 6.71
N GLY A 24 -8.90 -9.71 5.67
CA GLY A 24 -9.41 -9.73 4.30
C GLY A 24 -9.09 -8.47 3.48
N ASP A 25 -8.64 -7.38 4.11
CA ASP A 25 -8.19 -6.19 3.40
C ASP A 25 -6.84 -6.43 2.71
N VAL A 26 -6.50 -5.55 1.78
CA VAL A 26 -5.29 -5.71 0.98
C VAL A 26 -4.43 -4.45 1.07
N PHE A 27 -3.22 -4.60 1.58
CA PHE A 27 -2.17 -3.60 1.40
C PHE A 27 -1.61 -3.69 -0.01
N VAL A 28 -1.52 -2.55 -0.67
CA VAL A 28 -0.84 -2.41 -1.96
C VAL A 28 0.39 -1.52 -1.73
N PHE A 29 1.55 -2.13 -1.78
CA PHE A 29 2.81 -1.45 -1.49
C PHE A 29 3.30 -0.68 -2.70
N PHE A 30 3.65 0.58 -2.50
CA PHE A 30 4.29 1.40 -3.51
C PHE A 30 5.54 2.09 -2.95
N GLY A 31 6.42 2.48 -3.83
CA GLY A 31 7.67 3.14 -3.46
C GLY A 31 8.14 4.10 -4.55
N LEU A 32 9.17 4.88 -4.22
CA LEU A 32 9.88 5.73 -5.16
C LEU A 32 10.98 4.93 -5.84
N PHE A 33 10.91 4.88 -7.16
CA PHE A 33 11.88 4.24 -8.05
C PHE A 33 12.44 5.26 -9.03
N ALA A 34 13.46 4.89 -9.77
CA ALA A 34 13.98 5.65 -10.89
C ALA A 34 14.03 4.75 -12.13
N GLU A 35 13.75 5.32 -13.31
CA GLU A 35 13.99 4.63 -14.57
C GLU A 35 15.49 4.38 -14.75
N GLU A 36 15.84 3.16 -15.16
CA GLU A 36 17.23 2.76 -15.29
C GLU A 36 18.00 3.59 -16.33
N GLU A 37 17.35 3.88 -17.46
CA GLU A 37 17.98 4.60 -18.56
C GLU A 37 18.05 6.13 -18.35
N THR A 38 17.00 6.71 -17.79
CA THR A 38 16.84 8.17 -17.72
C THR A 38 17.06 8.75 -16.33
N GLY A 39 17.01 7.92 -15.29
CA GLY A 39 16.99 8.36 -13.89
C GLY A 39 15.67 9.05 -13.48
N GLU A 40 14.63 9.03 -14.30
CA GLU A 40 13.35 9.69 -14.00
C GLU A 40 12.70 9.09 -12.74
N PRO A 41 12.50 9.90 -11.67
CA PRO A 41 11.91 9.41 -10.45
C PRO A 41 10.39 9.22 -10.62
N HIS A 42 9.87 8.10 -10.12
CA HIS A 42 8.44 7.81 -10.21
C HIS A 42 7.96 6.91 -9.05
N HIS A 43 6.70 7.02 -8.68
CA HIS A 43 6.06 6.07 -7.79
C HIS A 43 5.54 4.87 -8.58
N ARG A 44 5.75 3.67 -8.02
CA ARG A 44 5.33 2.40 -8.59
C ARG A 44 4.83 1.47 -7.51
N ILE A 45 3.78 0.71 -7.80
CA ILE A 45 3.37 -0.44 -6.99
C ILE A 45 4.42 -1.53 -7.19
N PHE A 46 4.84 -2.15 -6.09
CA PHE A 46 5.83 -3.23 -6.14
C PHE A 46 5.41 -4.50 -5.39
N GLY A 47 4.28 -4.50 -4.68
CA GLY A 47 3.85 -5.66 -3.93
C GLY A 47 2.45 -5.51 -3.35
N TYR A 48 1.95 -6.60 -2.80
CA TYR A 48 0.70 -6.64 -2.04
C TYR A 48 0.80 -7.59 -0.86
N LEU A 49 -0.07 -7.38 0.11
CA LEU A 49 -0.37 -8.29 1.23
C LEU A 49 -1.88 -8.33 1.43
N ARG A 50 -2.49 -9.52 1.32
CA ARG A 50 -3.86 -9.77 1.77
C ARG A 50 -3.82 -10.19 3.24
N VAL A 51 -4.47 -9.44 4.09
CA VAL A 51 -4.42 -9.65 5.54
C VAL A 51 -5.21 -10.91 5.93
N GLU A 52 -4.51 -11.85 6.53
CA GLU A 52 -5.07 -13.08 7.11
C GLU A 52 -4.97 -13.08 8.63
N GLU A 53 -3.99 -12.33 9.17
CA GLU A 53 -3.75 -12.23 10.59
C GLU A 53 -3.28 -10.83 10.99
N MET A 54 -3.73 -10.36 12.16
CA MET A 54 -3.26 -9.16 12.84
C MET A 54 -2.69 -9.55 14.19
N ILE A 55 -1.43 -9.21 14.44
CA ILE A 55 -0.70 -9.60 15.65
C ILE A 55 -0.30 -8.35 16.44
N PRO A 56 -1.08 -7.94 17.46
CA PRO A 56 -0.67 -6.88 18.37
C PRO A 56 0.55 -7.31 19.19
N LEU A 57 1.57 -6.45 19.25
CA LEU A 57 2.83 -6.79 19.92
C LEU A 57 2.90 -6.35 21.40
N ALA A 58 1.87 -5.71 21.93
CA ALA A 58 1.82 -5.29 23.34
C ALA A 58 1.97 -6.47 24.33
N GLY A 59 1.60 -7.68 23.92
CA GLY A 59 1.77 -8.93 24.69
C GLY A 59 3.08 -9.69 24.42
N GLY A 60 3.98 -9.12 23.62
CA GLY A 60 5.20 -9.78 23.15
C GLY A 60 5.07 -10.33 21.72
N ALA A 61 6.18 -10.45 21.03
CA ALA A 61 6.23 -10.96 19.67
C ALA A 61 6.22 -12.50 19.65
N PRO A 62 5.50 -13.14 18.71
CA PRO A 62 5.57 -14.57 18.47
C PRO A 62 7.00 -15.05 18.14
N ALA A 63 7.34 -16.24 18.60
CA ALA A 63 8.70 -16.77 18.47
C ALA A 63 9.18 -16.94 17.02
N ASP A 64 8.28 -17.29 16.10
CA ASP A 64 8.55 -17.40 14.68
C ASP A 64 8.94 -16.05 14.06
N LEU A 65 8.26 -14.97 14.43
CA LEU A 65 8.57 -13.60 13.98
C LEU A 65 9.91 -13.10 14.55
N VAL A 66 10.22 -13.47 15.79
CA VAL A 66 11.54 -13.21 16.39
C VAL A 66 12.63 -13.99 15.63
N ALA A 67 12.39 -15.25 15.30
CA ALA A 67 13.31 -16.09 14.52
C ALA A 67 13.55 -15.55 13.11
N LEU A 68 12.53 -14.98 12.47
CA LEU A 68 12.64 -14.26 11.18
C LEU A 68 13.37 -12.91 11.29
N ARG A 69 13.70 -12.47 12.51
CA ARG A 69 14.32 -11.17 12.79
C ARG A 69 13.53 -9.98 12.24
N HIS A 70 12.21 -10.08 12.26
CA HIS A 70 11.37 -8.96 11.84
C HIS A 70 11.62 -7.76 12.77
N PRO A 71 11.85 -6.53 12.26
CA PRO A 71 12.23 -5.39 13.09
C PRO A 71 11.25 -5.11 14.24
N HIS A 72 9.94 -5.16 13.99
CA HIS A 72 8.91 -4.98 15.01
C HIS A 72 8.86 -6.12 16.04
N ALA A 73 9.29 -7.34 15.68
CA ALA A 73 9.36 -8.45 16.62
C ALA A 73 10.60 -8.40 17.51
N LEU A 74 11.66 -7.69 17.08
CA LEU A 74 12.90 -7.53 17.85
C LEU A 74 12.85 -6.34 18.82
N ALA A 75 12.06 -5.31 18.50
CA ALA A 75 11.91 -4.14 19.34
C ALA A 75 10.51 -3.52 19.12
N MET A 76 9.76 -3.38 20.18
CA MET A 76 8.49 -2.68 20.13
C MET A 76 8.72 -1.18 19.93
N HIS A 77 8.09 -0.58 18.91
CA HIS A 77 8.25 0.83 18.55
C HIS A 77 7.23 1.75 19.24
N SER A 78 6.06 1.21 19.57
CA SER A 78 5.02 1.94 20.32
C SER A 78 4.01 0.97 20.96
N ALA A 79 3.12 1.49 21.81
CA ALA A 79 2.11 0.68 22.49
C ALA A 79 1.08 0.02 21.54
N ASN A 80 0.89 0.58 20.34
CA ASN A 80 0.00 0.06 19.30
C ASN A 80 0.76 -0.61 18.13
N ASP A 81 1.92 -1.18 18.42
CA ASP A 81 2.71 -1.90 17.43
C ASP A 81 1.99 -3.18 16.99
N VAL A 82 1.83 -3.36 15.69
CA VAL A 82 1.09 -4.48 15.09
C VAL A 82 1.88 -5.06 13.91
N ILE A 83 1.88 -6.38 13.80
CA ILE A 83 2.28 -7.09 12.59
C ILE A 83 1.04 -7.57 11.85
N TRP A 84 1.01 -7.27 10.56
CA TRP A 84 0.06 -7.74 9.57
C TRP A 84 0.69 -8.88 8.80
N ARG A 85 -0.01 -10.00 8.68
CA ARG A 85 0.51 -11.22 8.06
C ARG A 85 -0.52 -11.83 7.11
N GLY A 86 -0.07 -12.46 6.03
CA GLY A 86 -0.95 -13.16 5.11
C GLY A 86 -0.33 -13.43 3.75
N GLU A 87 -1.18 -13.75 2.77
CA GLU A 87 -0.75 -13.98 1.39
C GLU A 87 -0.21 -12.69 0.78
N GLY A 88 1.01 -12.73 0.28
CA GLY A 88 1.57 -11.56 -0.39
C GLY A 88 2.69 -11.91 -1.35
N ARG A 89 3.08 -10.91 -2.16
CA ARG A 89 4.16 -11.04 -3.14
C ARG A 89 4.69 -9.69 -3.55
N THR A 90 5.97 -9.65 -3.91
CA THR A 90 6.60 -8.53 -4.61
C THR A 90 6.71 -8.83 -6.10
N ALA A 91 6.50 -7.81 -6.94
CA ALA A 91 6.71 -7.87 -8.37
C ALA A 91 8.19 -8.06 -8.67
N LYS A 92 8.52 -8.99 -9.57
CA LYS A 92 9.90 -9.25 -10.02
C LYS A 92 10.30 -8.36 -11.20
N ARG A 93 9.33 -7.74 -11.87
CA ARG A 93 9.55 -6.85 -13.02
C ARG A 93 8.78 -5.55 -12.86
N ALA A 94 9.33 -4.50 -13.42
CA ALA A 94 8.75 -3.16 -13.42
C ALA A 94 7.74 -2.97 -14.57
N GLY A 95 6.57 -3.66 -14.52
CA GLY A 95 5.49 -3.49 -15.52
C GLY A 95 4.93 -2.06 -15.54
N GLU A 96 4.63 -1.51 -16.72
CA GLU A 96 4.11 -0.13 -16.86
C GLU A 96 2.73 0.04 -16.19
N SER A 97 1.94 -1.01 -16.13
CA SER A 97 0.63 -1.03 -15.44
C SER A 97 0.73 -0.77 -13.93
N LEU A 98 1.88 -1.06 -13.32
CA LEU A 98 2.15 -0.82 -11.91
C LEU A 98 2.73 0.58 -11.63
N ARG A 99 3.04 1.38 -12.66
CA ARG A 99 3.52 2.75 -12.51
C ARG A 99 2.36 3.68 -12.13
N LEU A 100 2.45 4.33 -10.97
CA LEU A 100 1.46 5.29 -10.50
C LEU A 100 1.70 6.68 -11.13
N THR A 101 2.95 7.12 -11.21
CA THR A 101 3.30 8.45 -11.74
C THR A 101 2.98 8.57 -13.23
N VAL A 102 2.37 9.68 -13.60
CA VAL A 102 2.18 10.07 -15.02
C VAL A 102 3.56 10.25 -15.67
N PRO A 103 3.84 9.61 -16.82
CA PRO A 103 5.13 9.79 -17.50
C PRO A 103 5.47 11.26 -17.73
N GLY A 104 6.71 11.65 -17.45
CA GLY A 104 7.19 13.04 -17.56
C GLY A 104 6.67 13.99 -16.48
N GLY A 105 5.88 13.50 -15.53
CA GLY A 105 5.38 14.28 -14.41
C GLY A 105 6.20 14.11 -13.13
N PRO A 106 6.03 14.99 -12.13
CA PRO A 106 6.66 14.80 -10.83
C PRO A 106 6.14 13.53 -10.17
N PRO A 107 6.93 12.86 -9.29
CA PRO A 107 6.55 11.59 -8.67
C PRO A 107 5.16 11.58 -8.02
N SER A 108 4.75 12.70 -7.43
CA SER A 108 3.44 12.85 -6.79
C SER A 108 2.26 13.02 -7.75
N LEU A 109 2.48 13.14 -9.06
CA LEU A 109 1.41 13.23 -10.04
C LEU A 109 1.03 11.83 -10.53
N TRP A 110 -0.06 11.28 -9.99
CA TRP A 110 -0.48 9.91 -10.25
C TRP A 110 -1.56 9.78 -11.32
N LYS A 111 -1.49 8.71 -12.08
CA LYS A 111 -2.62 8.19 -12.88
C LYS A 111 -3.70 7.74 -11.92
N ARG A 112 -4.90 8.27 -12.02
CA ARG A 112 -6.01 7.97 -11.13
C ARG A 112 -6.98 7.00 -11.80
N PRO A 113 -7.30 5.86 -11.17
CA PRO A 113 -8.35 4.98 -11.66
C PRO A 113 -9.70 5.72 -11.72
N GLU A 114 -10.52 5.38 -12.71
CA GLU A 114 -11.79 6.08 -12.95
C GLU A 114 -12.79 5.97 -11.80
N TRP A 115 -12.78 4.82 -11.12
CA TRP A 115 -13.63 4.56 -9.97
C TRP A 115 -13.26 5.39 -8.73
N LEU A 116 -12.00 5.83 -8.60
CA LEU A 116 -11.53 6.59 -7.47
C LEU A 116 -11.96 8.05 -7.59
N LYS A 117 -12.74 8.52 -6.63
CA LYS A 117 -13.26 9.88 -6.56
C LYS A 117 -12.83 10.56 -5.26
N ARG A 118 -12.96 11.88 -5.20
CA ARG A 118 -12.74 12.65 -3.97
C ARG A 118 -13.62 12.10 -2.84
N GLY A 119 -13.06 12.02 -1.64
CA GLY A 119 -13.67 11.36 -0.48
C GLY A 119 -13.50 9.83 -0.46
N GLY A 120 -12.95 9.21 -1.50
CA GLY A 120 -12.71 7.77 -1.56
C GLY A 120 -11.27 7.33 -1.29
N LEU A 121 -10.41 8.26 -0.87
CA LEU A 121 -9.02 7.98 -0.49
C LEU A 121 -8.64 8.88 0.68
N SER A 122 -8.21 8.29 1.79
CA SER A 122 -7.81 9.05 2.97
C SER A 122 -6.67 10.04 2.66
N TYR A 123 -6.58 11.13 3.42
CA TYR A 123 -5.64 12.24 3.24
C TYR A 123 -5.80 13.05 1.93
N HIS A 124 -6.74 12.73 1.06
CA HIS A 124 -6.91 13.35 -0.25
C HIS A 124 -8.23 14.12 -0.41
N ASP A 125 -8.77 14.71 0.66
CA ASP A 125 -10.06 15.40 0.62
C ASP A 125 -10.01 16.76 -0.09
N ARG A 126 -8.82 17.37 -0.21
CA ARG A 126 -8.63 18.66 -0.87
C ARG A 126 -8.92 18.57 -2.35
N GLU A 127 -9.76 19.48 -2.86
CA GLU A 127 -10.19 19.54 -4.26
C GLU A 127 -9.04 19.75 -5.24
N ASP A 128 -8.07 20.60 -4.88
CA ASP A 128 -6.90 20.92 -5.69
C ASP A 128 -5.96 19.74 -5.99
N ARG A 129 -6.17 18.59 -5.33
CA ARG A 129 -5.47 17.35 -5.61
C ARG A 129 -6.08 16.54 -6.75
N TRP A 130 -7.37 16.76 -7.04
CA TRP A 130 -8.16 16.00 -8.03
C TRP A 130 -8.16 16.73 -9.36
N LEU A 131 -7.19 16.39 -10.21
CA LEU A 131 -6.92 17.11 -11.44
C LEU A 131 -7.70 16.54 -12.63
N HIS A 132 -7.89 17.36 -13.67
CA HIS A 132 -8.46 16.92 -14.94
C HIS A 132 -7.63 15.79 -15.58
N GLY A 133 -8.26 15.01 -16.49
CA GLY A 133 -7.58 13.93 -17.20
C GLY A 133 -7.24 12.72 -16.33
N LYS A 134 -8.08 12.42 -15.34
CA LYS A 134 -7.91 11.25 -14.44
C LYS A 134 -6.56 11.26 -13.71
N ARG A 135 -6.16 12.41 -13.19
CA ARG A 135 -4.91 12.61 -12.45
C ARG A 135 -5.19 12.97 -11.00
N LEU A 136 -4.28 12.55 -10.12
CA LEU A 136 -4.31 12.84 -8.69
C LEU A 136 -2.94 13.38 -8.27
N ARG A 137 -2.92 14.50 -7.56
CA ARG A 137 -1.73 14.95 -6.85
C ARG A 137 -1.68 14.29 -5.49
N SER A 138 -0.88 13.23 -5.37
CA SER A 138 -0.70 12.50 -4.11
C SER A 138 -0.09 13.39 -3.04
N VAL A 139 -0.44 13.13 -1.77
CA VAL A 139 0.31 13.71 -0.64
C VAL A 139 1.69 13.09 -0.59
N ALA A 140 2.68 13.87 -0.15
CA ALA A 140 4.05 13.37 -0.07
C ALA A 140 4.27 12.59 1.23
N ARG A 141 5.00 11.48 1.10
CA ARG A 141 5.71 10.69 2.13
C ARG A 141 4.90 9.91 3.16
N GLY A 142 5.27 8.62 3.27
CA GLY A 142 5.19 7.78 4.48
C GLY A 142 3.81 7.68 5.12
N GLN A 143 2.74 7.75 4.33
CA GLN A 143 1.38 7.68 4.83
C GLN A 143 0.65 6.52 4.18
N GLU A 144 -0.07 5.80 4.97
CA GLU A 144 -0.95 4.72 4.55
C GLU A 144 -2.25 5.32 4.03
N PHE A 145 -2.45 5.26 2.72
CA PHE A 145 -3.70 5.70 2.10
C PHE A 145 -4.72 4.57 2.14
N VAL A 146 -5.89 4.84 2.66
CA VAL A 146 -6.97 3.86 2.75
C VAL A 146 -8.09 4.25 1.81
N ALA A 147 -8.54 3.28 1.00
CA ALA A 147 -9.73 3.41 0.16
C ALA A 147 -10.71 2.28 0.50
N ASP A 148 -11.88 2.63 1.00
CA ASP A 148 -12.96 1.65 1.15
C ASP A 148 -13.54 1.33 -0.23
N ILE A 149 -13.23 0.16 -0.73
CA ILE A 149 -13.74 -0.36 -2.01
C ILE A 149 -15.04 -1.15 -1.84
N GLY A 150 -15.35 -1.62 -0.65
CA GLY A 150 -16.57 -2.34 -0.33
C GLY A 150 -16.88 -3.48 -1.31
N ARG A 151 -18.14 -3.52 -1.77
CA ARG A 151 -18.60 -4.51 -2.77
C ARG A 151 -18.61 -3.97 -4.21
N ARG A 152 -18.08 -2.79 -4.44
CA ARG A 152 -18.08 -2.15 -5.76
C ARG A 152 -17.23 -2.93 -6.76
N GLN A 153 -17.79 -3.24 -7.91
CA GLN A 153 -17.15 -4.08 -8.92
C GLN A 153 -15.85 -3.44 -9.48
N ALA A 154 -15.93 -2.22 -9.97
CA ALA A 154 -14.80 -1.58 -10.66
C ALA A 154 -13.51 -1.45 -9.80
N PRO A 155 -13.56 -1.04 -8.51
CA PRO A 155 -12.36 -1.03 -7.69
C PRO A 155 -11.84 -2.44 -7.36
N ARG A 156 -12.73 -3.44 -7.20
CA ARG A 156 -12.32 -4.84 -6.98
C ARG A 156 -11.63 -5.43 -8.20
N GLU A 157 -12.14 -5.17 -9.40
CA GLU A 157 -11.49 -5.56 -10.65
C GLU A 157 -10.15 -4.86 -10.85
N TRP A 158 -10.04 -3.58 -10.48
CA TRP A 158 -8.76 -2.87 -10.51
C TRP A 158 -7.74 -3.54 -9.59
N LEU A 159 -8.13 -3.84 -8.34
CA LEU A 159 -7.27 -4.51 -7.38
C LEU A 159 -6.85 -5.91 -7.87
N ALA A 160 -7.78 -6.68 -8.44
CA ALA A 160 -7.48 -8.00 -9.01
C ALA A 160 -6.42 -7.89 -10.12
N ARG A 161 -6.59 -6.96 -11.07
CA ARG A 161 -5.59 -6.72 -12.13
C ARG A 161 -4.21 -6.35 -11.57
N VAL A 162 -4.14 -5.52 -10.53
CA VAL A 162 -2.86 -5.17 -9.88
C VAL A 162 -2.20 -6.41 -9.28
N ILE A 163 -2.96 -7.24 -8.58
CA ILE A 163 -2.46 -8.49 -7.99
C ILE A 163 -1.99 -9.46 -9.08
N ASP A 164 -2.77 -9.64 -10.13
CA ASP A 164 -2.44 -10.53 -11.24
C ASP A 164 -1.16 -10.08 -11.96
N GLU A 165 -0.98 -8.78 -12.18
CA GLU A 165 0.25 -8.21 -12.75
C GLU A 165 1.46 -8.47 -11.86
N ILE A 166 1.34 -8.30 -10.54
CA ILE A 166 2.41 -8.62 -9.59
C ILE A 166 2.75 -10.12 -9.64
N LYS A 167 1.74 -10.98 -9.74
CA LYS A 167 1.92 -12.44 -9.79
C LYS A 167 2.56 -12.90 -11.10
N ALA A 168 2.27 -12.23 -12.20
CA ALA A 168 2.78 -12.57 -13.53
C ALA A 168 4.21 -12.07 -13.80
N SER A 169 4.71 -11.17 -12.97
CA SER A 169 6.02 -10.52 -13.14
C SER A 169 7.22 -11.42 -12.84
#